data_e01f58e0be8aee0a60991ac4d159312b
#
_entry.id   e01f58e0be8aee0a60991ac4d159312b
#
_cell.length_a   1.000
_cell.length_b   1.000
_cell.length_c   1.000
_cell.angle_alpha   90.00
_cell.angle_beta   90.00
_cell.angle_gamma   90.00
#
_symmetry.space_group_name_H-M   'P 1'
#
loop_
_entity.id
_entity.type
_entity.pdbx_description
1 polymer ?
#
loop_
_entity_poly.entity_id
_entity_poly.type
_entity_poly.pdbx_seq_one_letter_code
_entity_poly.pdbx_strand_id
1 'polypeptide(L)'
;VVFGREIIEVATFRGHHPNQDEEAKDNLSKQSDHGQLLRDNVFGSIEEDAERRDFTVNAMYYNIADFSIHDFAKGMQAIEKREISMIGDPATRYREDPVRMLRAVRFAVKLGMKISPDTANPMYELAPLMANIPSARLFEEVLKLLLSGQGLETYKLLNEFNLFEQLFPQLGPLLKTQNSRELAFIEQVLMNTDNRINSDMKVTPAFIFAALLWYPLEERCQQHMVEGGLNHFDAFNLALSDVLHRQIQRIMIPKRFTITVREIWQLQQRLPKRYGRRAFQMLEHPKFRAAYDFLLIRGQIEGGELLTLAQWWTDFQNVDPEERQGMLQVLREKEGGGAPKRRSRYRGKKKAAQ
;
A
#
# COMPACT_ATOMS: atom_id res chain seq x y z
N VAL A 1 -7.02 -21.89 -19.79
CA VAL A 1 -7.10 -21.83 -21.24
C VAL A 1 -6.75 -20.41 -21.69
N VAL A 2 -5.94 -20.27 -22.73
CA VAL A 2 -5.47 -18.97 -23.23
C VAL A 2 -6.14 -18.70 -24.58
N PHE A 3 -6.82 -17.55 -24.71
CA PHE A 3 -7.44 -17.07 -25.93
C PHE A 3 -6.79 -15.72 -26.32
N GLY A 4 -5.83 -15.75 -27.23
CA GLY A 4 -5.11 -14.53 -27.61
C GLY A 4 -4.39 -13.88 -26.40
N ARG A 5 -4.91 -12.75 -25.91
CA ARG A 5 -4.39 -12.06 -24.73
C ARG A 5 -5.17 -12.34 -23.46
N GLU A 6 -6.25 -13.08 -23.53
CA GLU A 6 -7.13 -13.39 -22.41
C GLU A 6 -6.83 -14.78 -21.85
N ILE A 7 -6.92 -14.90 -20.54
CA ILE A 7 -6.74 -16.15 -19.81
C ILE A 7 -8.08 -16.49 -19.16
N ILE A 8 -8.66 -17.64 -19.55
CA ILE A 8 -9.85 -18.19 -18.90
C ILE A 8 -9.39 -19.24 -17.92
N GLU A 9 -9.66 -19.02 -16.65
CA GLU A 9 -9.40 -20.00 -15.60
C GLU A 9 -10.49 -21.08 -15.63
N VAL A 10 -10.09 -22.33 -15.68
CA VAL A 10 -10.98 -23.48 -15.60
C VAL A 10 -10.60 -24.28 -14.36
N ALA A 11 -11.56 -24.47 -13.48
CA ALA A 11 -11.39 -25.24 -12.26
C ALA A 11 -12.51 -26.27 -12.10
N THR A 12 -12.22 -27.33 -11.36
CA THR A 12 -13.23 -28.31 -10.93
C THR A 12 -13.98 -27.79 -9.71
N PHE A 13 -15.20 -28.25 -9.48
CA PHE A 13 -15.93 -28.02 -8.24
C PHE A 13 -15.24 -28.74 -7.08
N ARG A 14 -15.19 -28.10 -5.93
CA ARG A 14 -14.53 -28.61 -4.73
C ARG A 14 -15.56 -28.91 -3.65
N GLY A 15 -15.44 -30.10 -3.03
CA GLY A 15 -16.35 -30.57 -1.98
C GLY A 15 -15.93 -30.20 -0.57
N HIS A 16 -16.82 -30.51 0.38
CA HIS A 16 -16.52 -30.47 1.80
C HIS A 16 -15.61 -31.64 2.20
N HIS A 17 -14.84 -31.45 3.27
CA HIS A 17 -14.10 -32.54 3.88
C HIS A 17 -15.03 -33.38 4.73
N PRO A 18 -15.00 -34.70 4.60
CA PRO A 18 -15.66 -35.57 5.59
C PRO A 18 -15.03 -35.32 6.98
N ASN A 19 -15.89 -35.26 7.99
CA ASN A 19 -15.49 -35.15 9.38
C ASN A 19 -14.45 -36.24 9.73
N GLN A 20 -13.59 -35.94 10.69
CA GLN A 20 -12.32 -36.58 11.08
C GLN A 20 -12.33 -38.09 11.39
N ASP A 21 -13.35 -38.87 11.04
CA ASP A 21 -13.53 -40.24 11.52
C ASP A 21 -13.26 -41.37 10.50
N GLU A 22 -12.78 -41.10 9.27
CA GLU A 22 -12.45 -42.19 8.37
C GLU A 22 -11.09 -42.02 7.68
N GLU A 23 -10.28 -43.05 7.81
CA GLU A 23 -8.95 -43.27 7.24
C GLU A 23 -8.95 -43.22 5.71
N ALA A 24 -8.66 -42.09 5.11
CA ALA A 24 -8.25 -42.01 3.71
C ALA A 24 -6.94 -41.23 3.58
N LYS A 25 -5.85 -41.97 3.51
CA LYS A 25 -4.50 -41.51 3.25
C LYS A 25 -4.46 -40.95 1.81
N ASP A 26 -3.96 -39.74 1.66
CA ASP A 26 -3.32 -39.10 0.52
C ASP A 26 -3.95 -37.84 -0.13
N ASN A 27 -5.21 -37.45 0.13
CA ASN A 27 -5.79 -36.26 -0.51
C ASN A 27 -6.59 -35.32 0.43
N LEU A 28 -6.33 -35.38 1.72
CA LEU A 28 -7.11 -34.64 2.72
C LEU A 28 -6.56 -33.22 2.96
N SER A 29 -7.46 -32.24 3.12
CA SER A 29 -7.09 -30.93 3.63
C SER A 29 -6.54 -31.08 5.04
N LYS A 30 -5.46 -30.34 5.28
CA LYS A 30 -4.91 -30.22 6.64
C LYS A 30 -5.30 -28.86 7.17
N GLN A 31 -5.87 -28.85 8.37
CA GLN A 31 -6.03 -27.64 9.17
C GLN A 31 -4.81 -27.45 10.08
N SER A 32 -4.42 -26.19 10.31
CA SER A 32 -3.44 -25.86 11.35
C SER A 32 -4.11 -25.94 12.72
N ASP A 33 -3.31 -25.96 13.81
CA ASP A 33 -3.76 -25.95 15.21
C ASP A 33 -4.70 -24.77 15.55
N HIS A 34 -4.82 -23.79 14.65
CA HIS A 34 -5.69 -22.61 14.75
C HIS A 34 -6.89 -22.64 13.76
N GLY A 35 -7.18 -23.79 13.14
CA GLY A 35 -8.33 -23.96 12.25
C GLY A 35 -8.13 -23.45 10.81
N GLN A 36 -6.89 -23.12 10.38
CA GLN A 36 -6.62 -22.69 9.00
C GLN A 36 -6.51 -23.88 8.04
N LEU A 37 -7.18 -23.79 6.88
CA LEU A 37 -7.12 -24.78 5.82
C LEU A 37 -5.75 -24.78 5.13
N LEU A 38 -5.00 -25.90 5.23
CA LEU A 38 -3.67 -26.04 4.65
C LEU A 38 -3.64 -26.72 3.27
N ARG A 39 -4.66 -27.57 2.94
CA ARG A 39 -4.84 -28.21 1.64
C ARG A 39 -6.33 -28.35 1.34
N ASP A 40 -6.70 -28.17 0.06
CA ASP A 40 -8.09 -28.09 -0.37
C ASP A 40 -8.27 -28.74 -1.77
N ASN A 41 -8.13 -30.05 -1.86
CA ASN A 41 -8.15 -30.80 -3.14
C ASN A 41 -9.23 -31.90 -3.21
N VAL A 42 -10.35 -31.73 -2.48
CA VAL A 42 -11.46 -32.69 -2.59
C VAL A 42 -12.42 -32.20 -3.69
N PHE A 43 -12.73 -33.06 -4.66
CA PHE A 43 -13.73 -32.78 -5.68
C PHE A 43 -15.13 -32.96 -5.10
N GLY A 44 -16.08 -32.11 -5.53
CA GLY A 44 -17.44 -32.11 -5.05
C GLY A 44 -18.47 -31.72 -6.09
N SER A 45 -19.70 -31.59 -5.63
CA SER A 45 -20.80 -31.07 -6.45
C SER A 45 -20.73 -29.55 -6.60
N ILE A 46 -21.54 -28.96 -7.45
CA ILE A 46 -21.65 -27.52 -7.63
C ILE A 46 -22.21 -26.85 -6.37
N GLU A 47 -23.11 -27.51 -5.66
CA GLU A 47 -23.70 -27.07 -4.40
C GLU A 47 -22.64 -27.00 -3.30
N GLU A 48 -21.83 -28.04 -3.16
CA GLU A 48 -20.74 -28.09 -2.19
C GLU A 48 -19.70 -26.99 -2.48
N ASP A 49 -19.37 -26.74 -3.76
CA ASP A 49 -18.47 -25.65 -4.12
C ASP A 49 -19.06 -24.27 -3.77
N ALA A 50 -20.39 -24.10 -3.94
CA ALA A 50 -21.08 -22.86 -3.56
C ALA A 50 -21.02 -22.62 -2.05
N GLU A 51 -21.28 -23.64 -1.23
CA GLU A 51 -21.26 -23.54 0.24
C GLU A 51 -19.87 -23.20 0.82
N ARG A 52 -18.82 -23.62 0.11
CA ARG A 52 -17.44 -23.33 0.53
C ARG A 52 -16.97 -21.92 0.22
N ARG A 53 -17.65 -21.20 -0.68
CA ARG A 53 -17.26 -19.83 -1.05
C ARG A 53 -17.40 -18.89 0.13
N ASP A 54 -16.84 -17.70 -0.02
CA ASP A 54 -16.82 -16.70 1.04
C ASP A 54 -18.15 -15.96 1.17
N PHE A 55 -18.62 -15.39 0.06
CA PHE A 55 -19.81 -14.52 0.07
C PHE A 55 -20.87 -15.01 -0.90
N THR A 56 -22.13 -14.78 -0.54
CA THR A 56 -23.30 -15.19 -1.31
C THR A 56 -23.24 -14.68 -2.75
N VAL A 57 -22.82 -13.43 -2.96
CA VAL A 57 -22.67 -12.83 -4.30
C VAL A 57 -21.61 -13.51 -5.18
N ASN A 58 -20.71 -14.28 -4.58
CA ASN A 58 -19.66 -15.02 -5.29
C ASN A 58 -20.01 -16.49 -5.52
N ALA A 59 -21.20 -16.96 -5.10
CA ALA A 59 -21.62 -18.35 -5.12
C ALA A 59 -22.76 -18.62 -6.12
N MET A 60 -22.85 -17.80 -7.15
CA MET A 60 -23.77 -17.97 -8.26
C MET A 60 -23.02 -18.50 -9.47
N TYR A 61 -23.67 -19.41 -10.22
CA TYR A 61 -23.13 -20.06 -11.42
C TYR A 61 -24.04 -19.82 -12.59
N TYR A 62 -23.46 -19.40 -13.70
CA TYR A 62 -24.15 -19.18 -14.95
C TYR A 62 -23.93 -20.38 -15.88
N ASN A 63 -25.00 -21.04 -16.31
CA ASN A 63 -24.94 -22.14 -17.26
C ASN A 63 -25.12 -21.61 -18.69
N ILE A 64 -24.11 -21.74 -19.52
CA ILE A 64 -24.11 -21.26 -20.89
C ILE A 64 -25.00 -22.13 -21.84
N ALA A 65 -25.38 -23.35 -21.43
CA ALA A 65 -26.16 -24.24 -22.27
C ALA A 65 -27.64 -23.87 -22.31
N ASP A 66 -28.19 -23.37 -21.19
CA ASP A 66 -29.59 -23.00 -21.03
C ASP A 66 -29.80 -21.57 -20.51
N PHE A 67 -28.71 -20.83 -20.33
CA PHE A 67 -28.68 -19.44 -19.81
C PHE A 67 -29.26 -19.29 -18.40
N SER A 68 -29.33 -20.39 -17.64
CA SER A 68 -29.82 -20.37 -16.27
C SER A 68 -28.76 -19.85 -15.27
N ILE A 69 -29.24 -19.27 -14.15
CA ILE A 69 -28.43 -18.95 -13.01
C ILE A 69 -28.77 -19.91 -11.89
N HIS A 70 -27.75 -20.61 -11.39
CA HIS A 70 -27.88 -21.48 -10.22
C HIS A 70 -27.36 -20.69 -8.99
N ASP A 71 -28.27 -20.44 -8.05
CA ASP A 71 -28.00 -19.68 -6.81
C ASP A 71 -28.31 -20.55 -5.60
N PHE A 72 -27.26 -21.17 -5.05
CA PHE A 72 -27.36 -22.06 -3.89
C PHE A 72 -27.23 -21.33 -2.54
N ALA A 73 -26.75 -20.09 -2.58
CA ALA A 73 -26.41 -19.33 -1.37
C ALA A 73 -27.18 -18.01 -1.20
N LYS A 74 -28.27 -17.81 -1.94
CA LYS A 74 -29.09 -16.58 -1.94
C LYS A 74 -28.34 -15.34 -2.43
N GLY A 75 -27.46 -15.50 -3.40
CA GLY A 75 -26.68 -14.41 -3.99
C GLY A 75 -27.55 -13.36 -4.68
N MET A 76 -28.59 -13.77 -5.40
CA MET A 76 -29.56 -12.85 -6.02
C MET A 76 -30.23 -11.96 -4.98
N GLN A 77 -30.67 -12.53 -3.85
CA GLN A 77 -31.27 -11.75 -2.77
C GLN A 77 -30.28 -10.74 -2.16
N ALA A 78 -29.01 -11.13 -2.01
CA ALA A 78 -27.96 -10.24 -1.52
C ALA A 78 -27.70 -9.06 -2.49
N ILE A 79 -27.76 -9.31 -3.80
CA ILE A 79 -27.65 -8.27 -4.84
C ILE A 79 -28.84 -7.30 -4.75
N GLU A 80 -30.07 -7.81 -4.64
CA GLU A 80 -31.27 -6.98 -4.49
C GLU A 80 -31.20 -6.06 -3.25
N LYS A 81 -30.73 -6.61 -2.12
CA LYS A 81 -30.53 -5.87 -0.87
C LYS A 81 -29.27 -4.97 -0.90
N ARG A 82 -28.42 -5.12 -1.89
CA ARG A 82 -27.09 -4.50 -1.99
C ARG A 82 -26.23 -4.78 -0.77
N GLU A 83 -26.15 -6.04 -0.36
CA GLU A 83 -25.40 -6.48 0.83
C GLU A 83 -24.35 -7.54 0.47
N ILE A 84 -23.20 -7.45 1.12
CA ILE A 84 -22.18 -8.49 1.16
C ILE A 84 -22.44 -9.35 2.39
N SER A 85 -22.89 -10.57 2.17
CA SER A 85 -23.23 -11.52 3.22
C SER A 85 -22.32 -12.74 3.15
N MET A 86 -21.74 -13.13 4.32
CA MET A 86 -20.93 -14.34 4.44
C MET A 86 -21.80 -15.59 4.30
N ILE A 87 -21.28 -16.63 3.66
CA ILE A 87 -21.90 -17.96 3.64
C ILE A 87 -21.48 -18.70 4.90
N GLY A 88 -22.47 -19.25 5.64
CA GLY A 88 -22.24 -19.90 6.92
C GLY A 88 -22.12 -18.94 8.09
N ASP A 89 -21.57 -19.40 9.22
CA ASP A 89 -21.36 -18.55 10.41
C ASP A 89 -20.14 -17.63 10.23
N PRO A 90 -20.32 -16.30 10.20
CA PRO A 90 -19.24 -15.39 9.90
C PRO A 90 -18.06 -15.47 10.88
N ALA A 91 -18.33 -15.67 12.19
CA ALA A 91 -17.27 -15.75 13.18
C ALA A 91 -16.39 -16.98 12.95
N THR A 92 -16.98 -18.13 12.66
CA THR A 92 -16.27 -19.37 12.30
C THR A 92 -15.45 -19.17 11.02
N ARG A 93 -16.09 -18.60 9.99
CA ARG A 93 -15.46 -18.38 8.68
C ARG A 93 -14.27 -17.43 8.75
N TYR A 94 -14.31 -16.41 9.61
CA TYR A 94 -13.18 -15.51 9.84
C TYR A 94 -12.04 -16.17 10.62
N ARG A 95 -12.35 -17.10 11.54
CA ARG A 95 -11.31 -17.89 12.23
C ARG A 95 -10.61 -18.87 11.29
N GLU A 96 -11.34 -19.48 10.36
CA GLU A 96 -10.78 -20.34 9.31
C GLU A 96 -9.81 -19.58 8.40
N ASP A 97 -10.22 -18.39 7.93
CA ASP A 97 -9.43 -17.54 7.02
C ASP A 97 -9.71 -16.06 7.30
N PRO A 98 -8.88 -15.40 8.13
CA PRO A 98 -9.07 -13.98 8.45
C PRO A 98 -8.98 -13.04 7.24
N VAL A 99 -8.37 -13.47 6.11
CA VAL A 99 -8.34 -12.68 4.86
C VAL A 99 -9.77 -12.39 4.36
N ARG A 100 -10.76 -13.20 4.72
CA ARG A 100 -12.16 -12.95 4.36
C ARG A 100 -12.66 -11.59 4.86
N MET A 101 -12.14 -11.06 5.98
CA MET A 101 -12.46 -9.70 6.43
C MET A 101 -11.99 -8.63 5.43
N LEU A 102 -10.76 -8.76 4.91
CA LEU A 102 -10.26 -7.87 3.86
C LEU A 102 -11.05 -8.00 2.56
N ARG A 103 -11.45 -9.22 2.22
CA ARG A 103 -12.26 -9.50 1.03
C ARG A 103 -13.67 -8.92 1.16
N ALA A 104 -14.30 -8.98 2.35
CA ALA A 104 -15.60 -8.35 2.61
C ALA A 104 -15.53 -6.85 2.33
N VAL A 105 -14.55 -6.15 2.89
CA VAL A 105 -14.30 -4.72 2.64
C VAL A 105 -14.10 -4.45 1.14
N ARG A 106 -13.23 -5.21 0.49
CA ARG A 106 -12.94 -5.04 -0.94
C ARG A 106 -14.17 -5.22 -1.82
N PHE A 107 -14.99 -6.24 -1.57
CA PHE A 107 -16.20 -6.46 -2.37
C PHE A 107 -17.27 -5.43 -2.07
N ALA A 108 -17.43 -5.01 -0.80
CA ALA A 108 -18.36 -3.95 -0.44
C ALA A 108 -18.07 -2.67 -1.20
N VAL A 109 -16.82 -2.21 -1.19
CA VAL A 109 -16.40 -1.01 -1.92
C VAL A 109 -16.54 -1.21 -3.44
N LYS A 110 -16.00 -2.32 -3.98
CA LYS A 110 -16.01 -2.59 -5.42
C LYS A 110 -17.41 -2.64 -6.04
N LEU A 111 -18.38 -3.19 -5.31
CA LEU A 111 -19.75 -3.35 -5.77
C LEU A 111 -20.66 -2.19 -5.28
N GLY A 112 -20.15 -1.28 -4.47
CA GLY A 112 -20.94 -0.22 -3.85
C GLY A 112 -22.06 -0.79 -2.96
N MET A 113 -21.79 -1.88 -2.25
CA MET A 113 -22.71 -2.58 -1.36
C MET A 113 -22.30 -2.39 0.11
N LYS A 114 -23.24 -2.60 1.03
CA LYS A 114 -22.96 -2.61 2.46
C LYS A 114 -22.58 -4.02 2.92
N ILE A 115 -21.74 -4.15 3.92
CA ILE A 115 -21.53 -5.43 4.59
C ILE A 115 -22.73 -5.67 5.50
N SER A 116 -23.36 -6.86 5.40
CA SER A 116 -24.52 -7.19 6.26
C SER A 116 -24.13 -7.16 7.74
N PRO A 117 -25.03 -6.77 8.66
CA PRO A 117 -24.69 -6.68 10.10
C PRO A 117 -24.11 -7.98 10.67
N ASP A 118 -24.66 -9.14 10.30
CA ASP A 118 -24.18 -10.44 10.76
C ASP A 118 -22.75 -10.71 10.30
N THR A 119 -22.41 -10.26 9.09
CA THR A 119 -21.06 -10.38 8.54
C THR A 119 -20.08 -9.34 9.13
N ALA A 120 -20.56 -8.12 9.43
CA ALA A 120 -19.75 -7.02 9.93
C ALA A 120 -19.40 -7.14 11.41
N ASN A 121 -20.39 -7.48 12.25
CA ASN A 121 -20.23 -7.45 13.71
C ASN A 121 -19.04 -8.27 14.24
N PRO A 122 -18.77 -9.50 13.77
CA PRO A 122 -17.62 -10.26 14.26
C PRO A 122 -16.27 -9.66 13.85
N MET A 123 -16.22 -8.79 12.84
CA MET A 123 -14.96 -8.22 12.35
C MET A 123 -14.29 -7.34 13.42
N TYR A 124 -15.06 -6.62 14.23
CA TYR A 124 -14.53 -5.75 15.28
C TYR A 124 -13.70 -6.52 16.32
N GLU A 125 -14.15 -7.71 16.70
CA GLU A 125 -13.48 -8.56 17.69
C GLU A 125 -12.37 -9.40 17.04
N LEU A 126 -12.57 -9.83 15.79
CA LEU A 126 -11.68 -10.78 15.10
C LEU A 126 -10.59 -10.12 14.26
N ALA A 127 -10.58 -8.80 14.11
CA ALA A 127 -9.54 -8.08 13.40
C ALA A 127 -8.10 -8.46 13.83
N PRO A 128 -7.78 -8.71 15.12
CA PRO A 128 -6.44 -9.14 15.54
C PRO A 128 -5.99 -10.48 14.93
N LEU A 129 -6.91 -11.34 14.46
CA LEU A 129 -6.56 -12.60 13.77
C LEU A 129 -5.80 -12.36 12.47
N MET A 130 -5.84 -11.14 11.94
CA MET A 130 -5.00 -10.74 10.81
C MET A 130 -3.52 -11.04 11.06
N ALA A 131 -3.06 -11.04 12.32
CA ALA A 131 -1.68 -11.38 12.68
C ALA A 131 -1.26 -12.79 12.23
N ASN A 132 -2.21 -13.71 12.08
CA ASN A 132 -1.95 -15.10 11.70
C ASN A 132 -1.78 -15.29 10.18
N ILE A 133 -2.00 -14.25 9.38
CA ILE A 133 -1.92 -14.36 7.92
C ILE A 133 -0.46 -14.22 7.46
N PRO A 134 0.02 -15.10 6.57
CA PRO A 134 1.36 -14.98 5.99
C PRO A 134 1.58 -13.63 5.31
N SER A 135 2.72 -13.00 5.60
CA SER A 135 3.05 -11.64 5.13
C SER A 135 3.07 -11.51 3.60
N ALA A 136 3.42 -12.58 2.87
CA ALA A 136 3.37 -12.61 1.40
C ALA A 136 1.93 -12.49 0.88
N ARG A 137 0.98 -13.21 1.50
CA ARG A 137 -0.45 -13.14 1.13
C ARG A 137 -1.03 -11.76 1.41
N LEU A 138 -0.63 -11.13 2.52
CA LEU A 138 -1.06 -9.78 2.86
C LEU A 138 -0.58 -8.74 1.84
N PHE A 139 0.63 -8.90 1.30
CA PHE A 139 1.12 -8.00 0.26
C PHE A 139 0.20 -7.98 -0.97
N GLU A 140 -0.21 -9.15 -1.47
CA GLU A 140 -1.12 -9.26 -2.61
C GLU A 140 -2.50 -8.64 -2.31
N GLU A 141 -3.04 -8.89 -1.11
CA GLU A 141 -4.34 -8.31 -0.74
C GLU A 141 -4.26 -6.79 -0.59
N VAL A 142 -3.19 -6.24 -0.01
CA VAL A 142 -2.99 -4.78 0.09
C VAL A 142 -2.96 -4.13 -1.30
N LEU A 143 -2.33 -4.75 -2.29
CA LEU A 143 -2.36 -4.22 -3.66
C LEU A 143 -3.79 -4.21 -4.23
N LYS A 144 -4.57 -5.27 -4.01
CA LYS A 144 -5.97 -5.35 -4.45
C LYS A 144 -6.88 -4.34 -3.72
N LEU A 145 -6.57 -4.02 -2.48
CA LEU A 145 -7.32 -3.06 -1.65
C LEU A 145 -7.04 -1.61 -2.05
N LEU A 146 -5.76 -1.25 -2.19
CA LEU A 146 -5.35 0.15 -2.31
C LEU A 146 -5.04 0.59 -3.75
N LEU A 147 -4.95 -0.36 -4.72
CA LEU A 147 -4.62 -0.06 -6.12
C LEU A 147 -5.73 -0.53 -7.08
N SER A 148 -6.98 -0.48 -6.64
CA SER A 148 -8.16 -0.83 -7.44
C SER A 148 -8.89 0.36 -8.05
N GLY A 149 -8.44 1.58 -7.81
CA GLY A 149 -9.14 2.82 -8.19
C GLY A 149 -10.23 3.24 -7.19
N GLN A 150 -10.30 2.60 -6.04
CA GLN A 150 -11.21 2.89 -4.91
C GLN A 150 -10.46 2.75 -3.56
N GLY A 151 -9.17 3.07 -3.56
CA GLY A 151 -8.29 2.88 -2.40
C GLY A 151 -8.68 3.77 -1.22
N LEU A 152 -9.16 5.00 -1.46
CA LEU A 152 -9.60 5.91 -0.41
C LEU A 152 -10.82 5.37 0.34
N GLU A 153 -11.85 4.94 -0.39
CA GLU A 153 -13.06 4.37 0.25
C GLU A 153 -12.73 3.04 0.95
N THR A 154 -11.87 2.23 0.35
CA THR A 154 -11.36 0.99 0.97
C THR A 154 -10.62 1.28 2.28
N TYR A 155 -9.76 2.30 2.31
CA TYR A 155 -9.04 2.76 3.51
C TYR A 155 -10.02 3.16 4.63
N LYS A 156 -11.04 3.96 4.31
CA LYS A 156 -12.05 4.39 5.29
C LYS A 156 -12.78 3.20 5.91
N LEU A 157 -13.22 2.27 5.06
CA LEU A 157 -13.95 1.08 5.54
C LEU A 157 -13.03 0.11 6.32
N LEU A 158 -11.76 -0.02 5.95
CA LEU A 158 -10.77 -0.78 6.73
C LEU A 158 -10.55 -0.18 8.12
N ASN A 159 -10.55 1.15 8.24
CA ASN A 159 -10.41 1.85 9.52
C ASN A 159 -11.65 1.64 10.41
N GLU A 160 -12.84 1.65 9.84
CA GLU A 160 -14.08 1.38 10.59
C GLU A 160 -14.02 0.05 11.34
N PHE A 161 -13.43 -0.98 10.73
CA PHE A 161 -13.27 -2.32 11.33
C PHE A 161 -11.92 -2.55 12.02
N ASN A 162 -11.10 -1.53 12.24
CA ASN A 162 -9.75 -1.64 12.81
C ASN A 162 -8.80 -2.57 12.01
N LEU A 163 -9.10 -2.86 10.76
CA LEU A 163 -8.30 -3.73 9.89
C LEU A 163 -7.08 -3.03 9.34
N PHE A 164 -7.14 -1.72 9.10
CA PHE A 164 -6.02 -0.98 8.54
C PHE A 164 -4.82 -0.92 9.49
N GLU A 165 -5.06 -0.74 10.79
CA GLU A 165 -4.03 -0.81 11.84
C GLU A 165 -3.35 -2.19 11.88
N GLN A 166 -4.10 -3.27 11.60
CA GLN A 166 -3.54 -4.62 11.53
C GLN A 166 -2.60 -4.81 10.33
N LEU A 167 -2.79 -4.08 9.24
CA LEU A 167 -1.92 -4.09 8.07
C LEU A 167 -0.70 -3.17 8.24
N PHE A 168 -0.90 -2.02 8.88
CA PHE A 168 0.10 -0.98 9.09
C PHE A 168 0.20 -0.60 10.58
N PRO A 169 0.74 -1.47 11.44
CA PRO A 169 0.76 -1.23 12.89
C PRO A 169 1.48 0.05 13.30
N GLN A 170 2.45 0.49 12.50
CA GLN A 170 3.20 1.73 12.75
C GLN A 170 2.35 2.99 12.59
N LEU A 171 1.17 2.88 11.97
CA LEU A 171 0.19 3.98 11.84
C LEU A 171 -0.82 4.01 12.99
N GLY A 172 -0.91 2.98 13.83
CA GLY A 172 -1.90 2.88 14.90
C GLY A 172 -2.04 4.14 15.76
N PRO A 173 -0.95 4.76 16.24
CA PRO A 173 -1.03 6.01 17.00
C PRO A 173 -1.64 7.17 16.20
N LEU A 174 -1.31 7.29 14.91
CA LEU A 174 -1.82 8.35 14.02
C LEU A 174 -3.30 8.18 13.70
N LEU A 175 -3.75 6.93 13.51
CA LEU A 175 -5.14 6.62 13.17
C LEU A 175 -6.12 6.98 14.30
N LYS A 176 -5.63 7.11 15.53
CA LYS A 176 -6.43 7.52 16.71
C LYS A 176 -6.62 9.04 16.81
N THR A 177 -5.86 9.83 16.07
CA THR A 177 -5.91 11.29 16.07
C THR A 177 -6.78 11.77 14.91
N GLN A 178 -8.01 12.21 15.20
CA GLN A 178 -8.91 12.72 14.16
C GLN A 178 -8.39 14.04 13.57
N ASN A 179 -8.66 14.25 12.27
CA ASN A 179 -8.35 15.49 11.54
C ASN A 179 -6.86 15.91 11.61
N SER A 180 -5.95 14.96 11.72
CA SER A 180 -4.52 15.24 11.65
C SER A 180 -4.06 15.50 10.20
N ARG A 181 -2.99 16.30 10.05
CA ARG A 181 -2.36 16.52 8.73
C ARG A 181 -1.85 15.22 8.13
N GLU A 182 -1.43 14.28 8.97
CA GLU A 182 -0.93 12.97 8.59
C GLU A 182 -2.03 12.15 7.91
N LEU A 183 -3.23 12.14 8.47
CA LEU A 183 -4.39 11.49 7.85
C LEU A 183 -4.79 12.19 6.56
N ALA A 184 -4.83 13.53 6.54
CA ALA A 184 -5.13 14.30 5.34
C ALA A 184 -4.13 13.98 4.20
N PHE A 185 -2.85 13.79 4.52
CA PHE A 185 -1.84 13.38 3.54
C PHE A 185 -2.11 11.97 2.99
N ILE A 186 -2.41 11.00 3.86
CA ILE A 186 -2.73 9.62 3.45
C ILE A 186 -3.96 9.62 2.53
N GLU A 187 -5.02 10.31 2.91
CA GLU A 187 -6.26 10.40 2.13
C GLU A 187 -6.01 11.07 0.77
N GLN A 188 -5.24 12.17 0.73
CA GLN A 188 -4.91 12.84 -0.52
C GLN A 188 -4.08 11.95 -1.46
N VAL A 189 -3.13 11.19 -0.90
CA VAL A 189 -2.33 10.23 -1.68
C VAL A 189 -3.20 9.13 -2.27
N LEU A 190 -4.13 8.57 -1.49
CA LEU A 190 -5.05 7.54 -1.96
C LEU A 190 -6.00 8.09 -3.03
N MET A 191 -6.58 9.27 -2.81
CA MET A 191 -7.45 9.95 -3.79
C MET A 191 -6.70 10.20 -5.12
N ASN A 192 -5.48 10.72 -5.06
CA ASN A 192 -4.68 10.96 -6.26
C ASN A 192 -4.31 9.65 -6.98
N THR A 193 -4.08 8.59 -6.21
CA THR A 193 -3.82 7.24 -6.78
C THR A 193 -5.05 6.70 -7.48
N ASP A 194 -6.23 6.81 -6.87
CA ASP A 194 -7.51 6.39 -7.47
C ASP A 194 -7.79 7.15 -8.76
N ASN A 195 -7.61 8.47 -8.77
CA ASN A 195 -7.77 9.29 -9.96
C ASN A 195 -6.84 8.87 -11.09
N ARG A 196 -5.58 8.52 -10.78
CA ARG A 196 -4.63 8.03 -11.79
C ARG A 196 -5.03 6.67 -12.35
N ILE A 197 -5.43 5.73 -11.49
CA ILE A 197 -5.88 4.40 -11.93
C ILE A 197 -7.13 4.51 -12.80
N ASN A 198 -8.11 5.28 -12.38
CA ASN A 198 -9.36 5.51 -13.11
C ASN A 198 -9.18 6.27 -14.45
N SER A 199 -8.01 6.91 -14.63
CA SER A 199 -7.57 7.56 -15.87
C SER A 199 -6.56 6.71 -16.66
N ASP A 200 -6.48 5.40 -16.41
CA ASP A 200 -5.54 4.45 -17.05
C ASP A 200 -4.05 4.84 -16.93
N MET A 201 -3.72 5.68 -15.95
CA MET A 201 -2.33 6.07 -15.71
C MET A 201 -1.62 5.06 -14.82
N LYS A 202 -0.34 4.79 -15.12
CA LYS A 202 0.48 3.87 -14.34
C LYS A 202 0.72 4.40 -12.93
N VAL A 203 0.54 3.51 -11.94
CA VAL A 203 0.90 3.71 -10.53
C VAL A 203 1.90 2.65 -10.10
N THR A 204 2.71 2.98 -9.09
CA THR A 204 3.64 2.03 -8.49
C THR A 204 3.28 1.77 -7.04
N PRO A 205 3.21 0.51 -6.60
CA PRO A 205 2.99 0.19 -5.19
C PRO A 205 3.97 0.90 -4.24
N ALA A 206 5.21 1.11 -4.68
CA ALA A 206 6.22 1.78 -3.88
C ALA A 206 5.81 3.19 -3.42
N PHE A 207 5.03 3.92 -4.24
CA PHE A 207 4.58 5.27 -3.88
C PHE A 207 3.62 5.24 -2.68
N ILE A 208 2.67 4.30 -2.70
CA ILE A 208 1.72 4.13 -1.58
C ILE A 208 2.46 3.76 -0.29
N PHE A 209 3.36 2.77 -0.34
CA PHE A 209 4.14 2.40 0.84
C PHE A 209 5.03 3.55 1.33
N ALA A 210 5.64 4.32 0.43
CA ALA A 210 6.42 5.49 0.80
C ALA A 210 5.54 6.53 1.53
N ALA A 211 4.32 6.74 1.06
CA ALA A 211 3.40 7.70 1.65
C ALA A 211 2.87 7.24 3.02
N LEU A 212 2.38 6.02 3.10
CA LEU A 212 1.83 5.47 4.35
C LEU A 212 2.86 5.44 5.48
N LEU A 213 4.12 5.18 5.16
CA LEU A 213 5.18 5.03 6.16
C LEU A 213 6.02 6.29 6.34
N TRP A 214 5.64 7.42 5.75
CA TRP A 214 6.41 8.67 5.85
C TRP A 214 6.45 9.24 7.28
N TYR A 215 5.31 9.42 7.90
CA TYR A 215 5.26 9.98 9.25
C TYR A 215 5.83 9.04 10.32
N PRO A 216 5.62 7.72 10.27
CA PRO A 216 6.41 6.77 11.07
C PRO A 216 7.93 6.91 10.88
N LEU A 217 8.40 7.21 9.65
CA LEU A 217 9.81 7.49 9.39
C LEU A 217 10.27 8.78 10.05
N GLU A 218 9.51 9.87 9.93
CA GLU A 218 9.84 11.16 10.57
C GLU A 218 9.89 11.04 12.10
N GLU A 219 8.89 10.38 12.68
CA GLU A 219 8.86 10.12 14.13
C GLU A 219 10.05 9.28 14.57
N ARG A 220 10.37 8.21 13.87
CA ARG A 220 11.50 7.34 14.20
C ARG A 220 12.85 8.07 14.03
N CYS A 221 12.98 8.93 13.03
CA CYS A 221 14.14 9.77 12.82
C CYS A 221 14.33 10.73 14.03
N GLN A 222 13.25 11.38 14.46
CA GLN A 222 13.29 12.27 15.63
C GLN A 222 13.68 11.51 16.91
N GLN A 223 13.17 10.31 17.12
CA GLN A 223 13.57 9.48 18.26
C GLN A 223 15.07 9.18 18.25
N HIS A 224 15.63 8.78 17.11
CA HIS A 224 17.07 8.54 16.98
C HIS A 224 17.93 9.79 17.20
N MET A 225 17.43 10.97 16.86
CA MET A 225 18.11 12.24 17.15
C MET A 225 18.09 12.56 18.64
N VAL A 226 16.94 12.44 19.28
CA VAL A 226 16.74 12.84 20.69
C VAL A 226 17.35 11.81 21.66
N GLU A 227 17.01 10.54 21.49
CA GLU A 227 17.43 9.46 22.39
C GLU A 227 18.82 8.93 22.05
N GLY A 228 19.15 8.83 20.77
CA GLY A 228 20.41 8.30 20.28
C GLY A 228 21.51 9.34 20.10
N GLY A 229 21.19 10.64 20.20
CA GLY A 229 22.16 11.73 19.98
C GLY A 229 22.73 11.78 18.55
N LEU A 230 22.04 11.15 17.58
CA LEU A 230 22.53 11.09 16.20
C LEU A 230 22.26 12.40 15.47
N ASN A 231 23.16 12.76 14.53
CA ASN A 231 22.84 13.82 13.59
C ASN A 231 21.70 13.39 12.66
N HIS A 232 21.03 14.35 12.05
CA HIS A 232 19.85 14.11 11.21
C HIS A 232 20.11 13.09 10.08
N PHE A 233 21.27 13.12 9.44
CA PHE A 233 21.58 12.23 8.31
C PHE A 233 21.65 10.76 8.76
N ASP A 234 22.37 10.49 9.84
CA ASP A 234 22.53 9.14 10.38
C ASP A 234 21.20 8.64 10.98
N ALA A 235 20.50 9.50 11.73
CA ALA A 235 19.18 9.22 12.28
C ALA A 235 18.16 8.85 11.20
N PHE A 236 18.13 9.61 10.10
CA PHE A 236 17.24 9.35 8.97
C PHE A 236 17.53 8.00 8.29
N ASN A 237 18.81 7.68 8.04
CA ASN A 237 19.18 6.41 7.41
C ASN A 237 18.88 5.20 8.32
N LEU A 238 19.03 5.34 9.62
CA LEU A 238 18.69 4.31 10.58
C LEU A 238 17.17 4.13 10.67
N ALA A 239 16.42 5.21 10.82
CA ALA A 239 14.96 5.20 10.85
C ALA A 239 14.34 4.56 9.59
N LEU A 240 14.89 4.90 8.42
CA LEU A 240 14.47 4.33 7.14
C LEU A 240 14.62 2.80 7.12
N SER A 241 15.69 2.28 7.71
CA SER A 241 15.91 0.84 7.81
C SER A 241 14.98 0.19 8.83
N ASP A 242 14.79 0.82 9.98
CA ASP A 242 13.90 0.33 11.05
C ASP A 242 12.45 0.24 10.60
N VAL A 243 11.93 1.32 10.00
CA VAL A 243 10.52 1.39 9.56
C VAL A 243 10.23 0.37 8.48
N LEU A 244 11.10 0.24 7.47
CA LEU A 244 10.93 -0.77 6.43
C LEU A 244 11.07 -2.18 6.97
N HIS A 245 12.02 -2.43 7.85
CA HIS A 245 12.20 -3.77 8.45
C HIS A 245 10.94 -4.21 9.18
N ARG A 246 10.39 -3.37 10.06
CA ARG A 246 9.14 -3.65 10.79
C ARG A 246 7.96 -3.89 9.86
N GLN A 247 7.82 -3.09 8.80
CA GLN A 247 6.71 -3.25 7.86
C GLN A 247 6.85 -4.52 7.02
N ILE A 248 8.05 -4.90 6.61
CA ILE A 248 8.31 -6.12 5.83
C ILE A 248 7.97 -7.39 6.63
N GLN A 249 8.19 -7.38 7.94
CA GLN A 249 7.78 -8.48 8.80
C GLN A 249 6.26 -8.68 8.78
N ARG A 250 5.51 -7.59 8.69
CA ARG A 250 4.04 -7.63 8.65
C ARG A 250 3.49 -7.90 7.25
N ILE A 251 4.01 -7.20 6.24
CA ILE A 251 3.63 -7.31 4.84
C ILE A 251 4.92 -7.50 4.04
N MET A 252 5.12 -8.64 3.41
CA MET A 252 6.32 -8.95 2.62
C MET A 252 6.40 -8.07 1.36
N ILE A 253 6.90 -6.85 1.52
CA ILE A 253 7.09 -5.93 0.40
C ILE A 253 8.32 -6.39 -0.40
N PRO A 254 8.18 -6.77 -1.69
CA PRO A 254 9.30 -7.21 -2.51
C PRO A 254 10.41 -6.16 -2.61
N LYS A 255 11.68 -6.61 -2.66
CA LYS A 255 12.88 -5.76 -2.66
C LYS A 255 12.84 -4.67 -3.73
N ARG A 256 12.30 -4.97 -4.92
CA ARG A 256 12.14 -3.98 -6.01
C ARG A 256 11.32 -2.74 -5.61
N PHE A 257 10.33 -2.90 -4.73
CA PHE A 257 9.53 -1.79 -4.23
C PHE A 257 10.20 -1.08 -3.06
N THR A 258 10.81 -1.81 -2.13
CA THR A 258 11.50 -1.19 -0.99
C THR A 258 12.69 -0.35 -1.41
N ILE A 259 13.40 -0.71 -2.49
CA ILE A 259 14.44 0.14 -3.10
C ILE A 259 13.82 1.46 -3.55
N THR A 260 12.71 1.42 -4.28
CA THR A 260 12.04 2.64 -4.77
C THR A 260 11.48 3.49 -3.62
N VAL A 261 10.94 2.87 -2.55
CA VAL A 261 10.53 3.59 -1.33
C VAL A 261 11.71 4.36 -0.74
N ARG A 262 12.85 3.69 -0.58
CA ARG A 262 14.10 4.33 -0.09
C ARG A 262 14.52 5.51 -0.96
N GLU A 263 14.51 5.34 -2.27
CA GLU A 263 14.86 6.40 -3.23
C GLU A 263 13.93 7.61 -3.09
N ILE A 264 12.61 7.40 -3.02
CA ILE A 264 11.62 8.49 -2.85
C ILE A 264 11.92 9.26 -1.56
N TRP A 265 12.15 8.59 -0.43
CA TRP A 265 12.43 9.21 0.85
C TRP A 265 13.77 9.95 0.87
N GLN A 266 14.83 9.36 0.31
CA GLN A 266 16.14 10.01 0.20
C GLN A 266 16.10 11.24 -0.69
N LEU A 267 15.27 11.23 -1.74
CA LEU A 267 15.07 12.38 -2.60
C LEU A 267 14.38 13.53 -1.86
N GLN A 268 13.50 13.27 -0.89
CA GLN A 268 12.93 14.33 -0.04
C GLN A 268 14.03 15.12 0.68
N GLN A 269 15.12 14.47 1.13
CA GLN A 269 16.26 15.12 1.75
C GLN A 269 17.15 15.89 0.77
N ARG A 270 17.03 15.59 -0.52
CA ARG A 270 17.86 16.20 -1.58
C ARG A 270 17.15 17.34 -2.31
N LEU A 271 15.81 17.28 -2.44
CA LEU A 271 15.00 18.30 -3.11
C LEU A 271 15.20 19.73 -2.60
N PRO A 272 15.40 19.99 -1.28
CA PRO A 272 15.75 21.32 -0.80
C PRO A 272 17.11 21.84 -1.31
N LYS A 273 18.06 20.96 -1.66
CA LYS A 273 19.43 21.30 -2.09
C LYS A 273 19.51 21.58 -3.60
N ARG A 274 18.69 22.50 -4.09
CA ARG A 274 18.43 22.78 -5.51
C ARG A 274 19.37 23.82 -6.15
N TYR A 275 20.68 23.79 -5.82
CA TYR A 275 21.64 24.80 -6.28
C TYR A 275 22.43 24.34 -7.52
N GLY A 276 22.58 25.22 -8.49
CA GLY A 276 23.43 25.01 -9.67
C GLY A 276 23.14 23.69 -10.39
N ARG A 277 24.18 22.91 -10.69
CA ARG A 277 24.05 21.63 -11.40
C ARG A 277 23.21 20.59 -10.67
N ARG A 278 23.02 20.69 -9.35
CA ARG A 278 22.24 19.73 -8.58
C ARG A 278 20.76 19.74 -8.95
N ALA A 279 20.20 20.91 -9.29
CA ALA A 279 18.83 21.01 -9.72
C ALA A 279 18.60 20.24 -11.06
N PHE A 280 19.48 20.37 -12.02
CA PHE A 280 19.40 19.63 -13.28
C PHE A 280 19.58 18.13 -13.08
N GLN A 281 20.56 17.71 -12.28
CA GLN A 281 20.77 16.31 -11.94
C GLN A 281 19.56 15.70 -11.21
N MET A 282 18.86 16.50 -10.41
CA MET A 282 17.63 16.06 -9.73
C MET A 282 16.50 15.87 -10.75
N LEU A 283 16.33 16.79 -11.68
CA LEU A 283 15.30 16.71 -12.73
C LEU A 283 15.48 15.48 -13.64
N GLU A 284 16.74 15.10 -13.92
CA GLU A 284 17.11 13.93 -14.73
C GLU A 284 17.02 12.60 -13.94
N HIS A 285 16.80 12.64 -12.63
CA HIS A 285 16.78 11.43 -11.81
C HIS A 285 15.55 10.55 -12.14
N PRO A 286 15.72 9.23 -12.37
CA PRO A 286 14.61 8.35 -12.79
C PRO A 286 13.39 8.32 -11.84
N LYS A 287 13.61 8.65 -10.57
CA LYS A 287 12.54 8.73 -9.54
C LYS A 287 12.14 10.17 -9.19
N PHE A 288 12.62 11.15 -9.96
CA PHE A 288 12.28 12.55 -9.71
C PHE A 288 10.78 12.78 -9.72
N ARG A 289 10.07 12.27 -10.72
CA ARG A 289 8.63 12.46 -10.82
C ARG A 289 7.89 11.97 -9.57
N ALA A 290 8.21 10.77 -9.08
CA ALA A 290 7.59 10.23 -7.88
C ALA A 290 7.95 11.05 -6.63
N ALA A 291 9.22 11.47 -6.50
CA ALA A 291 9.66 12.30 -5.37
C ALA A 291 9.06 13.70 -5.40
N TYR A 292 8.87 14.27 -6.58
CA TYR A 292 8.20 15.55 -6.78
C TYR A 292 6.70 15.48 -6.46
N ASP A 293 5.98 14.47 -6.99
CA ASP A 293 4.56 14.27 -6.68
C ASP A 293 4.36 14.10 -5.16
N PHE A 294 5.28 13.38 -4.51
CA PHE A 294 5.30 13.22 -3.05
C PHE A 294 5.48 14.57 -2.33
N LEU A 295 6.48 15.34 -2.72
CA LEU A 295 6.72 16.68 -2.17
C LEU A 295 5.54 17.62 -2.40
N LEU A 296 4.91 17.56 -3.59
CA LEU A 296 3.78 18.42 -3.94
C LEU A 296 2.59 18.16 -3.02
N ILE A 297 2.24 16.90 -2.77
CA ILE A 297 1.14 16.54 -1.86
C ILE A 297 1.50 16.98 -0.43
N ARG A 298 2.73 16.73 0.04
CA ARG A 298 3.19 17.22 1.35
C ARG A 298 3.09 18.75 1.44
N GLY A 299 3.58 19.45 0.43
CA GLY A 299 3.51 20.92 0.39
C GLY A 299 2.08 21.47 0.45
N GLN A 300 1.14 20.82 -0.22
CA GLN A 300 -0.28 21.20 -0.18
C GLN A 300 -0.91 21.00 1.20
N ILE A 301 -0.51 19.95 1.93
CA ILE A 301 -1.07 19.62 3.24
C ILE A 301 -0.33 20.34 4.38
N GLU A 302 1.00 20.34 4.35
CA GLU A 302 1.85 20.88 5.41
C GLU A 302 2.07 22.40 5.27
N GLY A 303 1.98 22.94 4.04
CA GLY A 303 2.11 24.36 3.76
C GLY A 303 3.53 24.90 3.89
N GLY A 304 3.66 26.19 4.16
CA GLY A 304 4.91 26.87 4.48
C GLY A 304 6.04 26.72 3.46
N GLU A 305 7.24 26.41 3.94
CA GLU A 305 8.44 26.26 3.10
C GLU A 305 8.33 25.05 2.14
N LEU A 306 7.62 23.99 2.54
CA LEU A 306 7.42 22.82 1.69
C LEU A 306 6.55 23.15 0.48
N LEU A 307 5.48 23.94 0.66
CA LEU A 307 4.66 24.42 -0.45
C LEU A 307 5.48 25.28 -1.41
N THR A 308 6.26 26.21 -0.88
CA THR A 308 7.16 27.06 -1.66
C THR A 308 8.20 26.24 -2.44
N LEU A 309 8.75 25.19 -1.81
CA LEU A 309 9.69 24.28 -2.46
C LEU A 309 9.01 23.47 -3.57
N ALA A 310 7.80 22.94 -3.32
CA ALA A 310 7.03 22.20 -4.30
C ALA A 310 6.68 23.07 -5.50
N GLN A 311 6.22 24.32 -5.28
CA GLN A 311 5.92 25.28 -6.34
C GLN A 311 7.18 25.59 -7.15
N TRP A 312 8.32 25.82 -6.52
CA TRP A 312 9.56 26.07 -7.23
C TRP A 312 9.93 24.89 -8.17
N TRP A 313 9.76 23.65 -7.72
CA TRP A 313 10.00 22.48 -8.57
C TRP A 313 8.95 22.35 -9.68
N THR A 314 7.70 22.76 -9.43
CA THR A 314 6.65 22.83 -10.46
C THR A 314 7.07 23.79 -11.58
N ASP A 315 7.48 25.00 -11.22
CA ASP A 315 7.89 26.02 -12.18
C ASP A 315 9.16 25.58 -12.93
N PHE A 316 10.16 25.06 -12.20
CA PHE A 316 11.44 24.63 -12.79
C PHE A 316 11.30 23.52 -13.85
N GLN A 317 10.28 22.65 -13.70
CA GLN A 317 10.01 21.60 -14.71
C GLN A 317 9.41 22.18 -16.00
N ASN A 318 8.58 23.21 -15.88
CA ASN A 318 7.71 23.70 -16.95
C ASN A 318 8.32 24.83 -17.78
N VAL A 319 9.37 25.49 -17.26
CA VAL A 319 10.04 26.61 -17.96
C VAL A 319 11.16 26.11 -18.87
N ASP A 320 11.59 26.96 -19.80
CA ASP A 320 12.67 26.68 -20.73
C ASP A 320 14.07 26.69 -20.05
N PRO A 321 15.15 26.26 -20.75
CA PRO A 321 16.50 26.20 -20.17
C PRO A 321 17.07 27.56 -19.74
N GLU A 322 16.71 28.66 -20.39
CA GLU A 322 17.18 30.01 -20.05
C GLU A 322 16.50 30.49 -18.76
N GLU A 323 15.20 30.33 -18.66
CA GLU A 323 14.43 30.65 -17.46
C GLU A 323 14.87 29.81 -16.25
N ARG A 324 15.21 28.53 -16.44
CA ARG A 324 15.82 27.68 -15.39
C ARG A 324 17.10 28.29 -14.83
N GLN A 325 17.96 28.83 -15.68
CA GLN A 325 19.19 29.50 -15.24
C GLN A 325 18.86 30.76 -14.42
N GLY A 326 17.87 31.55 -14.88
CA GLY A 326 17.37 32.71 -14.13
C GLY A 326 16.84 32.33 -12.74
N MET A 327 16.03 31.30 -12.65
CA MET A 327 15.53 30.78 -11.34
C MET A 327 16.67 30.40 -10.38
N LEU A 328 17.75 29.79 -10.89
CA LEU A 328 18.90 29.42 -10.09
C LEU A 328 19.72 30.61 -9.65
N GLN A 329 19.80 31.66 -10.49
CA GLN A 329 20.48 32.91 -10.13
C GLN A 329 19.73 33.65 -9.00
N VAL A 330 18.40 33.77 -9.09
CA VAL A 330 17.55 34.36 -8.05
C VAL A 330 17.71 33.63 -6.70
N LEU A 331 17.77 32.30 -6.72
CA LEU A 331 18.03 31.51 -5.51
C LEU A 331 19.39 31.83 -4.89
N ARG A 332 20.43 31.96 -5.73
CA ARG A 332 21.78 32.27 -5.27
C ARG A 332 21.85 33.66 -4.63
N GLU A 333 21.11 34.62 -5.17
CA GLU A 333 21.06 36.00 -4.62
C GLU A 333 20.31 36.09 -3.30
N LYS A 334 19.16 35.37 -3.19
CA LYS A 334 18.34 35.35 -1.96
C LYS A 334 19.01 34.69 -0.77
N GLU A 335 19.85 33.69 -0.97
CA GLU A 335 20.52 32.94 0.10
C GLU A 335 21.90 33.51 0.48
N GLY A 336 22.16 34.75 0.08
CA GLY A 336 23.39 35.45 0.40
C GLY A 336 24.59 34.86 -0.34
N GLY A 337 24.92 35.43 -1.49
CA GLY A 337 25.97 34.99 -2.39
C GLY A 337 27.34 34.83 -1.73
N GLY A 338 27.50 33.76 -1.00
CA GLY A 338 28.83 33.27 -0.62
C GLY A 338 29.57 32.87 -1.86
N ALA A 339 30.43 33.74 -2.39
CA ALA A 339 31.33 33.39 -3.46
C ALA A 339 32.00 32.05 -3.14
N PRO A 340 32.08 31.10 -4.11
CA PRO A 340 32.75 29.84 -3.85
C PRO A 340 34.17 30.14 -3.39
N LYS A 341 34.52 29.83 -2.12
CA LYS A 341 35.90 29.86 -1.67
C LYS A 341 36.71 29.00 -2.62
N ARG A 342 37.46 29.63 -3.52
CA ARG A 342 38.41 28.97 -4.40
C ARG A 342 39.33 28.16 -3.48
N ARG A 343 39.19 26.84 -3.49
CA ARG A 343 40.17 25.93 -2.88
C ARG A 343 41.49 26.20 -3.59
N SER A 344 42.36 26.92 -2.91
CA SER A 344 43.77 27.11 -3.30
C SER A 344 44.33 25.71 -3.48
N ARG A 345 44.68 25.37 -4.73
CA ARG A 345 45.48 24.18 -5.01
C ARG A 345 46.85 24.46 -4.35
N TYR A 346 47.09 23.83 -3.22
CA TYR A 346 48.43 23.80 -2.60
C TYR A 346 49.36 23.07 -3.57
N ARG A 347 50.14 23.86 -4.28
CA ARG A 347 51.18 23.39 -5.21
C ARG A 347 52.36 23.01 -4.33
N GLY A 348 52.47 21.73 -3.95
CA GLY A 348 53.63 21.22 -3.20
C GLY A 348 54.90 21.45 -4.00
N LYS A 349 55.82 22.29 -3.48
CA LYS A 349 57.18 22.44 -3.95
C LYS A 349 57.89 21.07 -3.78
N LYS A 350 58.27 20.44 -4.90
CA LYS A 350 59.28 19.38 -4.89
C LYS A 350 60.59 19.98 -4.36
N LYS A 351 61.07 19.51 -3.24
CA LYS A 351 62.44 19.69 -2.82
C LYS A 351 63.33 18.81 -3.73
N ALA A 352 64.25 19.46 -4.46
CA ALA A 352 65.34 18.78 -5.11
C ALA A 352 66.31 18.27 -4.04
N ALA A 353 66.66 17.01 -4.17
CA ALA A 353 67.75 16.42 -3.37
C ALA A 353 69.09 16.75 -4.04
N GLN A 354 69.99 17.24 -3.26
CA GLN A 354 71.42 17.07 -3.43
C GLN A 354 71.90 15.93 -2.53
#